data_9dd894d20f9f7f105763925396a3ebaf
#
_entry.id   9dd894d20f9f7f105763925396a3ebaf
#
_cell.length_a   1.000
_cell.length_b   1.000
_cell.length_c   1.000
_cell.angle_alpha   90.00
_cell.angle_beta   90.00
_cell.angle_gamma   90.00
#
_symmetry.space_group_name_H-M   'P 1'
#
loop_
_entity.id
_entity.type
_entity.pdbx_description
1 polymer ?
#
loop_
_entity_poly.entity_id
_entity_poly.type
_entity_poly.pdbx_seq_one_letter_code
_entity_poly.pdbx_strand_id
1 'polypeptide(L)'
;MHAHRIQTAMALPALCAALALAGCGGGTGGVAIGSHATAATKQATTPSKPPPITPAERRWLKAIRHYDKRLVGTMTGTTVMTSESLARERDFDDSCKAALRRAGSPGRYRPVQPMVHRACAMLHQAALQLRHALAMGMISGSIIEGADFADFDQATNNALNKEGNATNLLAHALLKADRITKRFGTAT
;
A
#
# COMPACT_ATOMS: atom_id res chain seq x y z
N MET A 1 6.94 39.57 17.32
CA MET A 1 6.50 38.64 16.27
C MET A 1 7.74 38.03 15.64
N HIS A 2 8.18 36.85 16.11
CA HIS A 2 9.38 36.17 15.61
C HIS A 2 8.91 34.84 14.98
N ALA A 3 9.01 34.76 13.67
CA ALA A 3 8.72 33.56 12.92
C ALA A 3 9.92 32.61 13.03
N HIS A 4 9.84 31.56 13.81
CA HIS A 4 10.80 30.45 13.80
C HIS A 4 10.52 29.53 12.61
N ARG A 5 11.37 29.60 11.60
CA ARG A 5 11.44 28.58 10.54
C ARG A 5 12.16 27.35 11.11
N ILE A 6 11.42 26.29 11.32
CA ILE A 6 12.01 24.98 11.59
C ILE A 6 12.34 24.34 10.24
N GLN A 7 13.61 24.38 9.86
CA GLN A 7 14.16 23.58 8.77
C GLN A 7 14.55 22.22 9.33
N THR A 8 13.73 21.22 9.09
CA THR A 8 14.09 19.82 9.37
C THR A 8 14.82 19.26 8.16
N ALA A 9 16.14 19.18 8.26
CA ALA A 9 16.99 18.50 7.29
C ALA A 9 16.80 16.99 7.45
N MET A 10 16.18 16.34 6.48
CA MET A 10 16.14 14.87 6.39
C MET A 10 17.46 14.37 5.83
N ALA A 11 18.30 13.79 6.69
CA ALA A 11 19.47 13.02 6.30
C ALA A 11 19.01 11.60 5.91
N LEU A 12 19.21 11.22 4.65
CA LEU A 12 19.06 9.85 4.17
C LEU A 12 20.30 9.03 4.54
N PRO A 13 20.20 7.90 5.22
CA PRO A 13 21.28 6.92 5.28
C PRO A 13 21.21 6.00 4.06
N ALA A 14 22.25 6.09 3.23
CA ALA A 14 22.54 5.09 2.20
C ALA A 14 23.07 3.82 2.89
N LEU A 15 22.29 2.74 2.87
CA LEU A 15 22.75 1.41 3.29
C LEU A 15 23.06 0.58 2.05
N CYS A 16 24.33 0.51 1.67
CA CYS A 16 24.87 -0.51 0.77
C CYS A 16 25.08 -1.80 1.57
N ALA A 17 24.36 -2.85 1.26
CA ALA A 17 24.67 -4.20 1.71
C ALA A 17 24.96 -5.08 0.50
N ALA A 18 26.26 -5.33 0.28
CA ALA A 18 26.76 -6.39 -0.61
C ALA A 18 26.67 -7.72 0.13
N LEU A 19 26.03 -8.73 -0.48
CA LEU A 19 26.09 -10.10 -0.03
C LEU A 19 26.61 -10.97 -1.16
N ALA A 20 27.81 -11.52 -0.90
CA ALA A 20 28.57 -12.40 -1.75
C ALA A 20 27.95 -13.81 -1.79
N LEU A 21 28.01 -14.40 -2.98
CA LEU A 21 27.73 -15.79 -3.24
C LEU A 21 28.93 -16.68 -2.83
N ALA A 22 28.67 -17.78 -2.16
CA ALA A 22 29.52 -18.95 -2.22
C ALA A 22 28.70 -20.18 -1.81
N GLY A 23 28.77 -21.24 -2.59
CA GLY A 23 28.19 -22.52 -2.22
C GLY A 23 28.13 -23.50 -3.39
N CYS A 24 29.32 -23.91 -3.95
CA CYS A 24 29.46 -25.14 -4.69
C CYS A 24 29.38 -26.33 -3.72
N GLY A 25 28.56 -27.33 -4.03
CA GLY A 25 28.55 -28.63 -3.36
C GLY A 25 28.25 -29.71 -4.37
N GLY A 26 29.31 -30.34 -4.89
CA GLY A 26 29.22 -31.56 -5.70
C GLY A 26 28.92 -32.76 -4.83
N GLY A 27 28.14 -33.69 -5.37
CA GLY A 27 27.88 -35.01 -4.81
C GLY A 27 27.75 -36.03 -5.93
N THR A 28 28.84 -36.75 -6.19
CA THR A 28 28.91 -37.94 -7.05
C THR A 28 28.47 -39.18 -6.27
N GLY A 29 27.78 -40.09 -6.92
CA GLY A 29 27.52 -41.48 -6.46
C GLY A 29 26.19 -41.97 -6.99
N GLY A 30 26.18 -42.81 -7.93
CA GLY A 30 26.36 -44.22 -7.94
C GLY A 30 25.17 -44.93 -8.55
N VAL A 31 25.32 -45.44 -9.76
CA VAL A 31 24.85 -46.71 -10.34
C VAL A 31 23.55 -47.34 -9.79
N ALA A 32 22.54 -47.48 -10.67
CA ALA A 32 21.80 -48.74 -10.82
C ALA A 32 20.94 -48.75 -12.10
N ILE A 33 21.15 -49.71 -12.86
CA ILE A 33 20.54 -50.27 -14.04
C ILE A 33 19.03 -50.52 -13.83
N GLY A 34 18.22 -50.13 -14.78
CA GLY A 34 16.79 -50.46 -14.80
C GLY A 34 16.14 -49.96 -16.07
N SER A 35 16.31 -50.70 -17.16
CA SER A 35 15.63 -50.49 -18.44
C SER A 35 14.12 -50.67 -18.31
N HIS A 36 13.32 -49.63 -18.43
CA HIS A 36 12.01 -49.69 -19.06
C HIS A 36 11.75 -48.35 -19.74
N ALA A 37 12.06 -48.35 -21.03
CA ALA A 37 11.70 -47.22 -21.90
C ALA A 37 10.18 -47.20 -22.12
N THR A 38 9.46 -46.53 -21.23
CA THR A 38 8.11 -46.05 -21.57
C THR A 38 8.31 -44.70 -22.17
N ALA A 39 8.18 -44.60 -23.49
CA ALA A 39 8.16 -43.34 -24.22
C ALA A 39 6.98 -42.49 -23.74
N ALA A 40 7.20 -41.72 -22.68
CA ALA A 40 6.30 -40.65 -22.30
C ALA A 40 6.40 -39.58 -23.39
N THR A 41 5.44 -39.60 -24.30
CA THR A 41 5.19 -38.55 -25.25
C THR A 41 5.01 -37.26 -24.45
N LYS A 42 6.07 -36.45 -24.34
CA LYS A 42 5.99 -35.10 -23.86
C LYS A 42 5.07 -34.36 -24.84
N GLN A 43 3.77 -34.34 -24.55
CA GLN A 43 2.87 -33.38 -25.15
C GLN A 43 3.45 -32.00 -24.82
N ALA A 44 4.02 -31.38 -25.85
CA ALA A 44 4.40 -29.99 -25.79
C ALA A 44 3.11 -29.18 -25.52
N THR A 45 2.85 -28.90 -24.24
CA THR A 45 1.77 -27.99 -23.84
C THR A 45 2.14 -26.63 -24.45
N THR A 46 1.50 -26.33 -25.55
CA THR A 46 1.57 -24.99 -26.17
C THR A 46 1.24 -23.99 -25.05
N PRO A 47 2.10 -23.00 -24.77
CA PRO A 47 1.83 -22.01 -23.72
C PRO A 47 0.50 -21.33 -24.04
N SER A 48 -0.54 -21.70 -23.32
CA SER A 48 -1.85 -21.07 -23.48
C SER A 48 -1.74 -19.60 -23.12
N LYS A 49 -2.27 -18.75 -24.01
CA LYS A 49 -2.33 -17.30 -23.79
C LYS A 49 -2.94 -17.02 -22.40
N PRO A 50 -2.29 -16.21 -21.56
CA PRO A 50 -2.82 -15.90 -20.24
C PRO A 50 -4.23 -15.31 -20.35
N PRO A 51 -5.16 -15.67 -19.46
CA PRO A 51 -6.51 -15.17 -19.52
C PRO A 51 -6.55 -13.64 -19.29
N PRO A 52 -7.44 -12.90 -19.95
CA PRO A 52 -7.57 -11.45 -19.80
C PRO A 52 -7.94 -11.07 -18.37
N ILE A 53 -7.64 -9.82 -17.97
CA ILE A 53 -7.99 -9.27 -16.66
C ILE A 53 -9.52 -9.22 -16.55
N THR A 54 -10.08 -9.84 -15.51
CA THR A 54 -11.52 -9.87 -15.28
C THR A 54 -12.09 -8.49 -14.89
N PRO A 55 -13.38 -8.23 -15.06
CA PRO A 55 -14.02 -7.00 -14.60
C PRO A 55 -13.88 -6.78 -13.09
N ALA A 56 -13.92 -7.86 -12.28
CA ALA A 56 -13.72 -7.79 -10.83
C ALA A 56 -12.30 -7.33 -10.48
N GLU A 57 -11.29 -7.93 -11.11
CA GLU A 57 -9.88 -7.54 -10.96
C GLU A 57 -9.63 -6.07 -11.34
N ARG A 58 -10.25 -5.60 -12.43
CA ARG A 58 -10.18 -4.17 -12.83
C ARG A 58 -10.79 -3.25 -11.79
N ARG A 59 -11.98 -3.59 -11.25
CA ARG A 59 -12.61 -2.79 -10.18
C ARG A 59 -11.74 -2.75 -8.93
N TRP A 60 -11.16 -3.88 -8.54
CA TRP A 60 -10.28 -3.97 -7.38
C TRP A 60 -9.03 -3.11 -7.53
N LEU A 61 -8.33 -3.17 -8.68
CA LEU A 61 -7.19 -2.30 -8.99
C LEU A 61 -7.58 -0.81 -9.02
N LYS A 62 -8.75 -0.49 -9.59
CA LYS A 62 -9.25 0.88 -9.63
C LYS A 62 -9.48 1.43 -8.21
N ALA A 63 -10.00 0.61 -7.30
CA ALA A 63 -10.19 1.00 -5.91
C ALA A 63 -8.84 1.34 -5.24
N ILE A 64 -7.81 0.51 -5.40
CA ILE A 64 -6.48 0.77 -4.82
C ILE A 64 -5.88 2.06 -5.40
N ARG A 65 -5.91 2.24 -6.72
CA ARG A 65 -5.38 3.46 -7.37
C ARG A 65 -6.11 4.72 -6.94
N HIS A 66 -7.39 4.61 -6.63
CA HIS A 66 -8.16 5.74 -6.10
C HIS A 66 -7.64 6.20 -4.75
N TYR A 67 -7.38 5.25 -3.82
CA TYR A 67 -6.82 5.56 -2.51
C TYR A 67 -5.40 6.10 -2.60
N ASP A 68 -4.53 5.44 -3.36
CA ASP A 68 -3.15 5.87 -3.58
C ASP A 68 -3.09 7.31 -4.12
N LYS A 69 -3.83 7.60 -5.20
CA LYS A 69 -3.85 8.93 -5.82
C LYS A 69 -4.34 10.01 -4.84
N ARG A 70 -5.36 9.71 -4.04
CA ARG A 70 -5.91 10.69 -3.11
C ARG A 70 -4.96 10.96 -1.97
N LEU A 71 -4.36 9.93 -1.37
CA LEU A 71 -3.37 10.08 -0.29
C LEU A 71 -2.13 10.85 -0.75
N VAL A 72 -1.62 10.60 -1.95
CA VAL A 72 -0.53 11.40 -2.52
C VAL A 72 -0.97 12.86 -2.68
N GLY A 73 -2.21 13.12 -3.10
CA GLY A 73 -2.75 14.46 -3.25
C GLY A 73 -2.86 15.24 -1.93
N THR A 74 -3.25 14.57 -0.84
CA THR A 74 -3.32 15.21 0.49
C THR A 74 -1.94 15.54 1.05
N MET A 75 -0.94 14.69 0.84
CA MET A 75 0.43 14.92 1.30
C MET A 75 1.16 16.05 0.57
N THR A 76 0.78 16.34 -0.67
CA THR A 76 1.43 17.38 -1.49
C THR A 76 0.71 18.72 -1.45
N GLY A 77 -0.50 18.76 -0.90
CA GLY A 77 -1.34 19.97 -0.81
C GLY A 77 -1.07 20.78 0.45
N THR A 78 -0.92 22.09 0.31
CA THR A 78 -0.97 23.05 1.42
C THR A 78 -2.44 23.28 1.80
N THR A 79 -3.09 22.27 2.34
CA THR A 79 -4.50 22.40 2.75
C THR A 79 -4.56 23.04 4.13
N VAL A 80 -5.29 24.14 4.24
CA VAL A 80 -5.64 24.71 5.55
C VAL A 80 -6.47 23.67 6.30
N MET A 81 -5.98 23.24 7.46
CA MET A 81 -6.69 22.29 8.31
C MET A 81 -7.92 22.97 8.92
N THR A 82 -9.09 22.63 8.40
CA THR A 82 -10.38 22.99 8.99
C THR A 82 -11.04 21.75 9.56
N SER A 83 -11.97 21.92 10.49
CA SER A 83 -12.75 20.80 11.04
C SER A 83 -13.46 20.00 9.92
N GLU A 84 -13.93 20.69 8.90
CA GLU A 84 -14.57 20.05 7.75
C GLU A 84 -13.58 19.24 6.89
N SER A 85 -12.35 19.77 6.67
CA SER A 85 -11.33 19.03 5.93
C SER A 85 -10.88 17.77 6.68
N LEU A 86 -10.69 17.86 7.99
CA LEU A 86 -10.35 16.73 8.85
C LEU A 86 -11.48 15.66 8.90
N ALA A 87 -12.75 16.12 8.97
CA ALA A 87 -13.89 15.21 8.93
C ALA A 87 -13.97 14.45 7.60
N ARG A 88 -13.75 15.13 6.48
CA ARG A 88 -13.71 14.49 5.15
C ARG A 88 -12.56 13.50 5.02
N GLU A 89 -11.39 13.81 5.56
CA GLU A 89 -10.24 12.90 5.54
C GLU A 89 -10.49 11.67 6.42
N ARG A 90 -11.00 11.87 7.63
CA ARG A 90 -11.44 10.78 8.50
C ARG A 90 -12.41 9.82 7.79
N ASP A 91 -13.44 10.35 7.14
CA ASP A 91 -14.45 9.54 6.47
C ASP A 91 -13.87 8.80 5.25
N PHE A 92 -12.93 9.42 4.55
CA PHE A 92 -12.20 8.79 3.47
C PHE A 92 -11.37 7.61 3.98
N ASP A 93 -10.58 7.81 5.01
CA ASP A 93 -9.72 6.79 5.60
C ASP A 93 -10.51 5.60 6.13
N ASP A 94 -11.61 5.86 6.83
CA ASP A 94 -12.47 4.82 7.38
C ASP A 94 -13.19 4.00 6.28
N SER A 95 -13.39 4.60 5.11
CA SER A 95 -14.09 3.96 3.99
C SER A 95 -13.27 2.89 3.23
N CYS A 96 -11.93 2.84 3.40
CA CYS A 96 -11.02 1.99 2.62
C CYS A 96 -11.44 0.52 2.61
N LYS A 97 -11.67 -0.07 3.77
CA LYS A 97 -12.04 -1.48 3.92
C LYS A 97 -13.38 -1.83 3.24
N ALA A 98 -14.34 -0.92 3.35
CA ALA A 98 -15.63 -1.08 2.71
C ALA A 98 -15.56 -0.94 1.18
N ALA A 99 -14.74 -0.01 0.68
CA ALA A 99 -14.52 0.16 -0.75
C ALA A 99 -13.89 -1.08 -1.40
N LEU A 100 -12.89 -1.69 -0.74
CA LEU A 100 -12.28 -2.93 -1.23
C LEU A 100 -13.26 -4.09 -1.24
N ARG A 101 -14.10 -4.23 -0.22
CA ARG A 101 -15.15 -5.26 -0.19
C ARG A 101 -16.14 -5.09 -1.36
N ARG A 102 -16.58 -3.84 -1.63
CA ARG A 102 -17.45 -3.54 -2.78
C ARG A 102 -16.79 -3.78 -4.14
N ALA A 103 -15.48 -3.59 -4.22
CA ALA A 103 -14.72 -3.85 -5.45
C ALA A 103 -14.68 -5.34 -5.81
N GLY A 104 -14.84 -6.23 -4.83
CA GLY A 104 -14.96 -7.67 -5.01
C GLY A 104 -13.62 -8.41 -4.91
N SER A 105 -13.54 -9.56 -5.58
CA SER A 105 -12.37 -10.43 -5.49
C SER A 105 -11.14 -9.84 -6.20
N PRO A 106 -9.95 -9.90 -5.58
CA PRO A 106 -8.69 -9.53 -6.21
C PRO A 106 -8.25 -10.49 -7.32
N GLY A 107 -8.82 -11.70 -7.41
CA GLY A 107 -8.43 -12.70 -8.41
C GLY A 107 -6.93 -12.97 -8.40
N ARG A 108 -6.26 -12.76 -9.54
CA ARG A 108 -4.80 -12.94 -9.69
C ARG A 108 -3.96 -12.02 -8.81
N TYR A 109 -4.53 -10.92 -8.30
CA TYR A 109 -3.86 -9.98 -7.39
C TYR A 109 -3.93 -10.41 -5.92
N ARG A 110 -4.44 -11.61 -5.62
CA ARG A 110 -4.46 -12.17 -4.26
C ARG A 110 -3.12 -12.05 -3.51
N PRO A 111 -1.94 -12.22 -4.16
CA PRO A 111 -0.65 -12.03 -3.49
C PRO A 111 -0.35 -10.60 -3.03
N VAL A 112 -1.12 -9.61 -3.51
CA VAL A 112 -1.00 -8.19 -3.14
C VAL A 112 -1.99 -7.82 -2.02
N GLN A 113 -3.05 -8.58 -1.89
CA GLN A 113 -4.16 -8.33 -0.95
C GLN A 113 -3.73 -8.06 0.50
N PRO A 114 -2.77 -8.81 1.11
CA PRO A 114 -2.34 -8.54 2.49
C PRO A 114 -1.74 -7.14 2.68
N MET A 115 -0.99 -6.63 1.70
CA MET A 115 -0.41 -5.28 1.74
C MET A 115 -1.50 -4.22 1.72
N VAL A 116 -2.51 -4.40 0.86
CA VAL A 116 -3.65 -3.49 0.74
C VAL A 116 -4.51 -3.50 2.00
N HIS A 117 -4.76 -4.69 2.59
CA HIS A 117 -5.49 -4.79 3.85
C HIS A 117 -4.74 -4.11 5.00
N ARG A 118 -3.41 -4.24 5.04
CA ARG A 118 -2.58 -3.54 6.03
C ARG A 118 -2.63 -2.03 5.85
N ALA A 119 -2.60 -1.53 4.61
CA ALA A 119 -2.78 -0.12 4.31
C ALA A 119 -4.15 0.39 4.81
N CYS A 120 -5.26 -0.31 4.49
CA CYS A 120 -6.58 0.05 5.02
C CYS A 120 -6.69 -0.02 6.55
N ALA A 121 -5.92 -0.91 7.20
CA ALA A 121 -5.88 -0.93 8.66
C ALA A 121 -5.16 0.30 9.24
N MET A 122 -4.11 0.78 8.57
CA MET A 122 -3.42 2.02 8.94
C MET A 122 -4.30 3.24 8.71
N LEU A 123 -5.03 3.31 7.60
CA LEU A 123 -6.00 4.37 7.35
C LEU A 123 -7.12 4.39 8.40
N HIS A 124 -7.65 3.23 8.76
CA HIS A 124 -8.62 3.17 9.85
C HIS A 124 -8.05 3.69 11.18
N GLN A 125 -6.78 3.41 11.50
CA GLN A 125 -6.11 3.98 12.66
C GLN A 125 -5.92 5.50 12.53
N ALA A 126 -5.61 6.02 11.33
CA ALA A 126 -5.58 7.45 11.05
C ALA A 126 -6.95 8.09 11.31
N ALA A 127 -8.02 7.48 10.79
CA ALA A 127 -9.39 7.94 11.03
C ALA A 127 -9.76 8.03 12.53
N LEU A 128 -9.27 7.08 13.35
CA LEU A 128 -9.46 7.15 14.81
C LEU A 128 -8.72 8.33 15.44
N GLN A 129 -7.49 8.62 15.01
CA GLN A 129 -6.73 9.79 15.47
C GLN A 129 -7.40 11.11 15.04
N LEU A 130 -7.88 11.20 13.79
CA LEU A 130 -8.62 12.37 13.30
C LEU A 130 -9.96 12.55 14.05
N ARG A 131 -10.64 11.45 14.41
CA ARG A 131 -11.84 11.51 15.24
C ARG A 131 -11.52 12.07 16.64
N HIS A 132 -10.40 11.65 17.22
CA HIS A 132 -9.93 12.16 18.50
C HIS A 132 -9.59 13.64 18.41
N ALA A 133 -8.83 14.08 17.39
CA ALA A 133 -8.53 15.48 17.12
C ALA A 133 -9.80 16.35 17.00
N LEU A 134 -10.79 15.87 16.24
CA LEU A 134 -12.06 16.55 16.07
C LEU A 134 -12.87 16.67 17.39
N ALA A 135 -12.78 15.67 18.28
CA ALA A 135 -13.45 15.68 19.57
C ALA A 135 -12.82 16.66 20.57
N MET A 136 -11.53 16.96 20.42
CA MET A 136 -10.84 17.99 21.22
C MET A 136 -11.26 19.43 20.90
N GLY A 137 -12.18 19.61 19.94
CA GLY A 137 -12.92 20.84 19.78
C GLY A 137 -12.27 21.87 18.88
N MET A 138 -12.10 21.56 17.60
CA MET A 138 -12.05 22.64 16.59
C MET A 138 -13.47 23.19 16.42
N ILE A 139 -13.86 24.13 17.24
CA ILE A 139 -15.10 24.90 17.07
C ILE A 139 -14.87 25.86 15.92
N SER A 140 -15.50 25.58 14.75
CA SER A 140 -15.67 26.48 13.62
C SER A 140 -14.52 27.49 13.36
N GLY A 141 -13.35 27.00 12.92
CA GLY A 141 -12.29 27.85 12.40
C GLY A 141 -11.37 28.50 13.43
N SER A 142 -11.57 28.28 14.72
CA SER A 142 -10.70 28.79 15.78
C SER A 142 -9.70 27.72 16.22
N ILE A 143 -8.43 28.11 16.31
CA ILE A 143 -7.38 27.26 16.90
C ILE A 143 -7.60 27.32 18.41
N ILE A 144 -7.64 26.14 19.04
CA ILE A 144 -7.69 26.02 20.49
C ILE A 144 -6.32 26.43 21.03
N GLU A 145 -6.32 27.39 21.97
CA GLU A 145 -5.10 27.78 22.68
C GLU A 145 -4.97 26.97 23.97
N GLY A 146 -3.76 26.48 24.26
CA GLY A 146 -3.44 25.83 25.54
C GLY A 146 -3.09 24.35 25.42
N ALA A 147 -3.31 23.60 26.50
CA ALA A 147 -2.93 22.17 26.62
C ALA A 147 -3.57 21.27 25.53
N ASP A 148 -4.80 21.62 25.12
CA ASP A 148 -5.54 20.86 24.11
C ASP A 148 -4.92 20.97 22.71
N PHE A 149 -4.15 22.04 22.44
CA PHE A 149 -3.47 22.23 21.16
C PHE A 149 -2.35 21.19 20.95
N ALA A 150 -1.58 20.86 22.00
CA ALA A 150 -0.52 19.87 21.90
C ALA A 150 -1.08 18.47 21.61
N ASP A 151 -2.18 18.12 22.24
CA ASP A 151 -2.85 16.84 22.02
C ASP A 151 -3.51 16.78 20.64
N PHE A 152 -4.09 17.88 20.18
CA PHE A 152 -4.63 18.01 18.82
C PHE A 152 -3.52 17.86 17.76
N ASP A 153 -2.39 18.56 17.93
CA ASP A 153 -1.24 18.49 17.03
C ASP A 153 -0.65 17.08 17.01
N GLN A 154 -0.53 16.44 18.17
CA GLN A 154 -0.08 15.06 18.26
C GLN A 154 -1.03 14.08 17.57
N ALA A 155 -2.34 14.22 17.72
CA ALA A 155 -3.32 13.35 17.10
C ALA A 155 -3.29 13.52 15.56
N THR A 156 -3.22 14.75 15.05
CA THR A 156 -3.13 15.01 13.61
C THR A 156 -1.81 14.51 13.01
N ASN A 157 -0.68 14.71 13.69
CA ASN A 157 0.61 14.19 13.26
C ASN A 157 0.63 12.65 13.25
N ASN A 158 0.01 12.00 14.24
CA ASN A 158 -0.14 10.56 14.27
C ASN A 158 -0.99 10.05 13.10
N ALA A 159 -2.06 10.75 12.74
CA ALA A 159 -2.87 10.42 11.57
C ALA A 159 -2.06 10.52 10.28
N LEU A 160 -1.38 11.66 10.03
CA LEU A 160 -0.52 11.87 8.86
C LEU A 160 0.57 10.82 8.72
N ASN A 161 1.20 10.40 9.83
CA ASN A 161 2.18 9.33 9.81
C ASN A 161 1.57 7.97 9.39
N LYS A 162 0.33 7.68 9.82
CA LYS A 162 -0.37 6.47 9.39
C LYS A 162 -0.75 6.51 7.92
N GLU A 163 -1.23 7.65 7.43
CA GLU A 163 -1.52 7.87 6.01
C GLU A 163 -0.27 7.72 5.15
N GLY A 164 0.88 8.30 5.56
CA GLY A 164 2.16 8.15 4.87
C GLY A 164 2.60 6.69 4.76
N ASN A 165 2.48 5.94 5.85
CA ASN A 165 2.79 4.52 5.84
C ASN A 165 1.81 3.71 4.96
N ALA A 166 0.51 4.07 4.95
CA ALA A 166 -0.48 3.45 4.10
C ALA A 166 -0.20 3.74 2.61
N THR A 167 0.15 4.98 2.27
CA THR A 167 0.55 5.39 0.91
C THR A 167 1.72 4.56 0.40
N ASN A 168 2.77 4.40 1.20
CA ASN A 168 3.92 3.56 0.84
C ASN A 168 3.51 2.11 0.57
N LEU A 169 2.65 1.53 1.40
CA LEU A 169 2.15 0.17 1.20
C LEU A 169 1.30 0.04 -0.07
N LEU A 170 0.45 1.03 -0.38
CA LEU A 170 -0.37 1.03 -1.60
C LEU A 170 0.50 1.17 -2.84
N ALA A 171 1.49 2.05 -2.84
CA ALA A 171 2.44 2.20 -3.94
C ALA A 171 3.19 0.89 -4.21
N HIS A 172 3.72 0.23 -3.17
CA HIS A 172 4.35 -1.08 -3.30
C HIS A 172 3.39 -2.16 -3.80
N ALA A 173 2.13 -2.14 -3.33
CA ALA A 173 1.09 -3.04 -3.79
C ALA A 173 0.80 -2.85 -5.29
N LEU A 174 0.70 -1.61 -5.75
CA LEU A 174 0.49 -1.28 -7.17
C LEU A 174 1.66 -1.71 -8.04
N LEU A 175 2.91 -1.44 -7.62
CA LEU A 175 4.10 -1.92 -8.34
C LEU A 175 4.11 -3.45 -8.49
N LYS A 176 3.74 -4.17 -7.43
CA LYS A 176 3.63 -5.64 -7.48
C LYS A 176 2.47 -6.09 -8.38
N ALA A 177 1.33 -5.40 -8.33
CA ALA A 177 0.18 -5.68 -9.19
C ALA A 177 0.51 -5.44 -10.67
N ASP A 178 1.25 -4.38 -11.00
CA ASP A 178 1.70 -4.11 -12.36
C ASP A 178 2.65 -5.20 -12.89
N ARG A 179 3.54 -5.74 -12.05
CA ARG A 179 4.38 -6.90 -12.41
C ARG A 179 3.53 -8.14 -12.69
N ILE A 180 2.50 -8.39 -11.89
CA ILE A 180 1.54 -9.47 -12.13
C ILE A 180 0.81 -9.23 -13.46
N THR A 181 0.32 -8.01 -13.71
CA THR A 181 -0.34 -7.65 -14.97
C THR A 181 0.56 -7.89 -16.17
N LYS A 182 1.83 -7.46 -16.11
CA LYS A 182 2.79 -7.69 -17.19
C LYS A 182 3.04 -9.16 -17.47
N ARG A 183 3.12 -10.01 -16.45
CA ARG A 183 3.29 -11.46 -16.62
C ARG A 183 2.09 -12.13 -17.30
N PHE A 184 0.89 -11.60 -17.07
CA PHE A 184 -0.37 -12.17 -17.56
C PHE A 184 -1.02 -11.36 -18.68
N GLY A 185 -0.54 -10.15 -18.96
CA GLY A 185 -1.22 -9.17 -19.82
C GLY A 185 -0.52 -8.82 -21.14
N THR A 186 0.66 -9.34 -21.43
CA THR A 186 1.40 -9.06 -22.68
C THR A 186 0.92 -9.91 -23.87
N ALA A 187 -0.35 -10.22 -23.89
CA ALA A 187 -0.97 -10.90 -25.01
C ALA A 187 -2.10 -10.02 -25.56
N THR A 188 -1.74 -8.93 -26.21
CA THR A 188 -2.55 -8.24 -27.22
C THR A 188 -2.16 -8.74 -28.57
#